data_19d218a73903e6953c21bd2e1b15149e
#
_entry.id   19d218a73903e6953c21bd2e1b15149e
#
_cell.length_a   1.000
_cell.length_b   1.000
_cell.length_c   1.000
_cell.angle_alpha   90.00
_cell.angle_beta   90.00
_cell.angle_gamma   90.00
#
_symmetry.space_group_name_H-M   'P 1'
#
loop_
_entity.id
_entity.type
_entity.pdbx_description
1 polymer ?
#
loop_
_entity_poly.entity_id
_entity_poly.type
_entity_poly.pdbx_seq_one_letter_code
_entity_poly.pdbx_strand_id
1 'polypeptide(L)'
;TCAFCAIPSFRGLHRSAPLSELVAEAQALCHQGVQEVNIISQDTTWYGRDLKRKDPKAPLLPELLGALVQDTDIPWFRLFYMYPSGITQGIIELIGDDNSILPYLDMPIQHGSDKVLKSMRRPESQKIIRERVQWLRDSVPDLTLRTTVIVGFPGETDDDFKMMMDFLEEIAFERVGGFMYSLEDGTVAAGMSGRVPESLMRERLEQVMDLQRDISAQKNARLVGSRMEALVDE
;
A
#
# COMPACT_ATOMS: atom_id res chain seq x y z
N THR A 1 5.08 -11.64 -9.15
CA THR A 1 4.79 -12.24 -7.82
C THR A 1 6.01 -12.09 -6.93
N CYS A 2 5.82 -11.58 -5.70
CA CYS A 2 6.88 -11.43 -4.71
C CYS A 2 7.39 -12.80 -4.25
N ALA A 3 8.68 -12.88 -3.89
CA ALA A 3 9.32 -14.15 -3.55
C ALA A 3 8.76 -14.83 -2.29
N PHE A 4 8.14 -14.06 -1.40
CA PHE A 4 7.60 -14.52 -0.12
C PHE A 4 6.09 -14.77 -0.11
N CYS A 5 5.38 -14.45 -1.20
CA CYS A 5 3.93 -14.44 -1.20
C CYS A 5 3.34 -15.76 -1.73
N ALA A 6 2.57 -16.45 -0.87
CA ALA A 6 1.86 -17.67 -1.23
C ALA A 6 0.49 -17.41 -1.90
N ILE A 7 -0.04 -16.19 -1.82
CA ILE A 7 -1.39 -15.87 -2.31
C ILE A 7 -1.62 -16.31 -3.78
N PRO A 8 -0.68 -16.10 -4.73
CA PRO A 8 -0.90 -16.52 -6.11
C PRO A 8 -1.06 -18.02 -6.31
N SER A 9 -0.58 -18.85 -5.36
CA SER A 9 -0.68 -20.31 -5.47
C SER A 9 -2.11 -20.84 -5.23
N PHE A 10 -2.92 -20.12 -4.41
CA PHE A 10 -4.28 -20.53 -4.08
C PHE A 10 -5.37 -19.60 -4.61
N ARG A 11 -5.07 -18.31 -4.85
CA ARG A 11 -6.02 -17.37 -5.47
C ARG A 11 -5.85 -17.23 -6.98
N GLY A 12 -4.71 -17.69 -7.54
CA GLY A 12 -4.40 -17.53 -8.94
C GLY A 12 -3.96 -16.11 -9.31
N LEU A 13 -4.01 -15.81 -10.62
CA LEU A 13 -3.65 -14.50 -11.15
C LEU A 13 -4.73 -13.47 -10.83
N HIS A 14 -4.33 -12.20 -10.83
CA HIS A 14 -5.23 -11.05 -10.67
C HIS A 14 -6.37 -11.12 -11.69
N ARG A 15 -7.60 -10.90 -11.21
CA ARG A 15 -8.84 -10.84 -12.00
C ARG A 15 -9.61 -9.61 -11.58
N SER A 16 -9.85 -8.72 -12.54
CA SER A 16 -10.70 -7.55 -12.35
C SER A 16 -12.16 -7.92 -12.60
N ALA A 17 -13.05 -7.48 -11.72
CA ALA A 17 -14.47 -7.49 -11.99
C ALA A 17 -14.83 -6.39 -13.01
N PRO A 18 -15.88 -6.56 -13.83
CA PRO A 18 -16.36 -5.52 -14.71
C PRO A 18 -16.74 -4.24 -13.95
N LEU A 19 -16.50 -3.07 -14.55
CA LEU A 19 -16.81 -1.78 -13.94
C LEU A 19 -18.28 -1.69 -13.50
N SER A 20 -19.21 -2.14 -14.35
CA SER A 20 -20.65 -2.10 -14.06
C SER A 20 -21.04 -2.94 -12.83
N GLU A 21 -20.35 -4.05 -12.58
CA GLU A 21 -20.60 -4.89 -11.41
C GLU A 21 -20.13 -4.19 -10.13
N LEU A 22 -18.93 -3.56 -10.16
CA LEU A 22 -18.38 -2.84 -9.02
C LEU A 22 -19.20 -1.59 -8.68
N VAL A 23 -19.66 -0.85 -9.70
CA VAL A 23 -20.57 0.30 -9.51
C VAL A 23 -21.89 -0.15 -8.90
N ALA A 24 -22.50 -1.23 -9.41
CA ALA A 24 -23.74 -1.76 -8.84
C ALA A 24 -23.57 -2.23 -7.39
N GLU A 25 -22.44 -2.86 -7.05
CA GLU A 25 -22.10 -3.24 -5.66
C GLU A 25 -21.99 -1.99 -4.78
N ALA A 26 -21.26 -0.97 -5.23
CA ALA A 26 -21.10 0.29 -4.48
C ALA A 26 -22.45 1.01 -4.29
N GLN A 27 -23.31 1.04 -5.30
CA GLN A 27 -24.68 1.58 -5.18
C GLN A 27 -25.51 0.81 -4.13
N ALA A 28 -25.40 -0.50 -4.11
CA ALA A 28 -26.07 -1.31 -3.10
C ALA A 28 -25.57 -1.02 -1.68
N LEU A 29 -24.25 -0.82 -1.51
CA LEU A 29 -23.65 -0.41 -0.24
C LEU A 29 -24.09 1.02 0.16
N CYS A 30 -24.15 1.94 -0.79
CA CYS A 30 -24.66 3.30 -0.59
C CYS A 30 -26.10 3.29 -0.07
N HIS A 31 -26.99 2.52 -0.67
CA HIS A 31 -28.39 2.37 -0.22
C HIS A 31 -28.50 1.77 1.20
N GLN A 32 -27.47 1.03 1.67
CA GLN A 32 -27.40 0.51 3.03
C GLN A 32 -26.84 1.54 4.04
N GLY A 33 -26.46 2.74 3.58
CA GLY A 33 -25.95 3.81 4.42
C GLY A 33 -24.46 3.68 4.73
N VAL A 34 -23.70 2.90 3.96
CA VAL A 34 -22.25 2.76 4.13
C VAL A 34 -21.57 4.12 3.92
N GLN A 35 -20.71 4.50 4.88
CA GLN A 35 -20.02 5.80 4.88
C GLN A 35 -18.60 5.73 4.34
N GLU A 36 -17.95 4.60 4.42
CA GLU A 36 -16.60 4.39 3.87
C GLU A 36 -16.50 3.04 3.15
N VAL A 37 -15.90 3.06 1.94
CA VAL A 37 -15.58 1.86 1.17
C VAL A 37 -14.07 1.75 1.01
N ASN A 38 -13.52 0.62 1.45
CA ASN A 38 -12.13 0.27 1.25
C ASN A 38 -11.95 -0.46 -0.08
N ILE A 39 -11.22 0.13 -1.02
CA ILE A 39 -10.91 -0.48 -2.32
C ILE A 39 -9.63 -1.32 -2.16
N ILE A 40 -9.80 -2.64 -2.24
CA ILE A 40 -8.75 -3.60 -1.91
C ILE A 40 -8.59 -4.64 -3.01
N SER A 41 -7.35 -4.88 -3.41
CA SER A 41 -6.95 -6.07 -4.17
C SER A 41 -5.50 -6.46 -3.82
N GLN A 42 -4.93 -7.48 -4.46
CA GLN A 42 -3.51 -7.83 -4.26
C GLN A 42 -2.55 -6.75 -4.81
N ASP A 43 -2.98 -6.03 -5.82
CA ASP A 43 -2.37 -4.82 -6.38
C ASP A 43 -3.50 -4.04 -7.04
N THR A 44 -4.01 -3.05 -6.33
CA THR A 44 -5.15 -2.25 -6.78
C THR A 44 -4.82 -1.44 -8.03
N THR A 45 -3.54 -1.07 -8.22
CA THR A 45 -3.08 -0.36 -9.43
C THR A 45 -3.17 -1.22 -10.71
N TRP A 46 -3.41 -2.53 -10.56
CA TRP A 46 -3.55 -3.47 -11.67
C TRP A 46 -4.96 -3.57 -12.24
N TYR A 47 -5.95 -2.97 -11.59
CA TYR A 47 -7.34 -3.03 -12.05
C TYR A 47 -7.47 -2.74 -13.55
N GLY A 48 -8.22 -3.57 -14.24
CA GLY A 48 -8.55 -3.44 -15.66
C GLY A 48 -7.46 -3.87 -16.64
N ARG A 49 -6.20 -4.08 -16.20
CA ARG A 49 -5.11 -4.49 -17.11
C ARG A 49 -5.32 -5.88 -17.72
N ASP A 50 -5.94 -6.79 -17.00
CA ASP A 50 -6.33 -8.11 -17.51
C ASP A 50 -7.52 -8.01 -18.47
N LEU A 51 -8.45 -7.09 -18.24
CA LEU A 51 -9.57 -6.82 -19.12
C LEU A 51 -9.12 -6.22 -20.45
N LYS A 52 -8.13 -5.31 -20.43
CA LYS A 52 -7.55 -4.71 -21.66
C LYS A 52 -6.93 -5.70 -22.62
N ARG A 53 -6.56 -6.90 -22.17
CA ARG A 53 -6.11 -7.97 -23.07
C ARG A 53 -7.21 -8.48 -24.00
N LYS A 54 -8.48 -8.35 -23.59
CA LYS A 54 -9.66 -8.79 -24.35
C LYS A 54 -10.36 -7.60 -25.01
N ASP A 55 -10.40 -6.47 -24.34
CA ASP A 55 -10.99 -5.22 -24.81
C ASP A 55 -10.01 -4.06 -24.56
N PRO A 56 -9.35 -3.51 -25.61
CA PRO A 56 -8.45 -2.37 -25.47
C PRO A 56 -9.07 -1.11 -24.84
N LYS A 57 -10.40 -1.00 -24.85
CA LYS A 57 -11.15 0.12 -24.25
C LYS A 57 -11.57 -0.16 -22.81
N ALA A 58 -11.25 -1.34 -22.25
CA ALA A 58 -11.61 -1.66 -20.88
C ALA A 58 -11.06 -0.58 -19.90
N PRO A 59 -11.86 -0.20 -18.89
CA PRO A 59 -11.48 0.82 -17.93
C PRO A 59 -10.29 0.35 -17.06
N LEU A 60 -9.49 1.29 -16.61
CA LEU A 60 -8.44 1.11 -15.60
C LEU A 60 -8.91 1.73 -14.26
N LEU A 61 -8.02 1.73 -13.27
CA LEU A 61 -8.35 2.22 -11.94
C LEU A 61 -8.89 3.66 -11.91
N PRO A 62 -8.33 4.65 -12.66
CA PRO A 62 -8.89 5.99 -12.66
C PRO A 62 -10.35 6.05 -13.12
N GLU A 63 -10.69 5.33 -14.19
CA GLU A 63 -12.06 5.28 -14.70
C GLU A 63 -13.01 4.58 -13.72
N LEU A 64 -12.54 3.55 -12.99
CA LEU A 64 -13.32 2.92 -11.93
C LEU A 64 -13.59 3.91 -10.79
N LEU A 65 -12.55 4.58 -10.29
CA LEU A 65 -12.69 5.55 -9.20
C LEU A 65 -13.63 6.70 -9.57
N GLY A 66 -13.47 7.25 -10.77
CA GLY A 66 -14.38 8.28 -11.29
C GLY A 66 -15.83 7.83 -11.36
N ALA A 67 -16.09 6.60 -11.82
CA ALA A 67 -17.44 6.05 -11.86
C ALA A 67 -18.03 5.81 -10.46
N LEU A 68 -17.23 5.31 -9.50
CA LEU A 68 -17.67 5.11 -8.13
C LEU A 68 -18.09 6.42 -7.47
N VAL A 69 -17.31 7.48 -7.67
CA VAL A 69 -17.62 8.83 -7.15
C VAL A 69 -18.86 9.42 -7.82
N GLN A 70 -18.99 9.27 -9.15
CA GLN A 70 -20.10 9.86 -9.89
C GLN A 70 -21.43 9.16 -9.68
N ASP A 71 -21.41 7.84 -9.51
CA ASP A 71 -22.60 6.99 -9.49
C ASP A 71 -23.07 6.60 -8.08
N THR A 72 -22.38 7.10 -7.01
CA THR A 72 -22.74 6.87 -5.61
C THR A 72 -22.57 8.12 -4.75
N ASP A 73 -23.33 8.19 -3.65
CA ASP A 73 -23.20 9.24 -2.62
C ASP A 73 -22.36 8.73 -1.43
N ILE A 74 -21.45 7.77 -1.65
CA ILE A 74 -20.55 7.28 -0.59
C ILE A 74 -19.54 8.39 -0.24
N PRO A 75 -19.51 8.83 1.04
CA PRO A 75 -18.63 9.94 1.43
C PRO A 75 -17.15 9.66 1.25
N TRP A 76 -16.70 8.42 1.54
CA TRP A 76 -15.28 8.10 1.59
C TRP A 76 -14.92 6.82 0.85
N PHE A 77 -13.94 6.93 -0.05
CA PHE A 77 -13.24 5.81 -0.68
C PHE A 77 -11.78 5.81 -0.24
N ARG A 78 -11.30 4.70 0.30
CA ARG A 78 -9.92 4.52 0.75
C ARG A 78 -9.19 3.50 -0.11
N LEU A 79 -7.97 3.85 -0.58
CA LEU A 79 -7.18 3.01 -1.48
C LEU A 79 -6.13 2.20 -0.71
N PHE A 80 -6.19 0.88 -0.87
CA PHE A 80 -5.25 -0.06 -0.28
C PHE A 80 -4.42 -0.80 -1.32
N TYR A 81 -3.24 -1.28 -0.91
CA TYR A 81 -2.32 -2.10 -1.71
C TYR A 81 -1.95 -1.47 -3.06
N MET A 82 -1.52 -0.22 -3.00
CA MET A 82 -1.06 0.53 -4.16
C MET A 82 0.44 0.31 -4.38
N TYR A 83 0.81 -0.37 -5.46
CA TYR A 83 2.24 -0.50 -5.77
C TYR A 83 2.81 0.84 -6.26
N PRO A 84 4.00 1.27 -5.75
CA PRO A 84 4.58 2.57 -6.12
C PRO A 84 4.71 2.78 -7.63
N SER A 85 5.12 1.73 -8.37
CA SER A 85 5.27 1.75 -9.81
C SER A 85 3.95 1.78 -10.60
N GLY A 86 2.83 1.48 -9.95
CA GLY A 86 1.51 1.45 -10.57
C GLY A 86 0.69 2.74 -10.42
N ILE A 87 1.12 3.65 -9.56
CA ILE A 87 0.44 4.93 -9.32
C ILE A 87 0.65 5.84 -10.55
N THR A 88 -0.44 6.36 -11.08
CA THR A 88 -0.47 7.21 -12.28
C THR A 88 -0.93 8.62 -11.95
N GLN A 89 -0.69 9.57 -12.86
CA GLN A 89 -1.16 10.95 -12.73
C GLN A 89 -2.68 11.01 -12.56
N GLY A 90 -3.45 10.21 -13.32
CA GLY A 90 -4.91 10.20 -13.19
C GLY A 90 -5.44 9.73 -11.83
N ILE A 91 -4.70 8.85 -11.12
CA ILE A 91 -5.05 8.47 -9.75
C ILE A 91 -4.80 9.65 -8.79
N ILE A 92 -3.69 10.35 -8.97
CA ILE A 92 -3.31 11.49 -8.12
C ILE A 92 -4.29 12.65 -8.29
N GLU A 93 -4.67 12.95 -9.52
CA GLU A 93 -5.66 13.99 -9.83
C GLU A 93 -6.99 13.71 -9.14
N LEU A 94 -7.48 12.48 -9.19
CA LEU A 94 -8.71 12.10 -8.51
C LEU A 94 -8.63 12.23 -6.98
N ILE A 95 -7.48 11.87 -6.36
CA ILE A 95 -7.28 12.05 -4.92
C ILE A 95 -7.20 13.54 -4.55
N GLY A 96 -6.64 14.38 -5.42
CA GLY A 96 -6.47 15.82 -5.18
C GLY A 96 -7.73 16.64 -5.43
N ASP A 97 -8.53 16.24 -6.41
CA ASP A 97 -9.67 17.02 -6.91
C ASP A 97 -11.01 16.61 -6.28
N ASP A 98 -11.12 15.40 -5.75
CA ASP A 98 -12.36 14.86 -5.20
C ASP A 98 -12.23 14.52 -3.71
N ASN A 99 -13.06 15.17 -2.89
CA ASN A 99 -13.07 14.96 -1.43
C ASN A 99 -13.56 13.57 -1.01
N SER A 100 -14.24 12.83 -1.91
CA SER A 100 -14.73 11.48 -1.63
C SER A 100 -13.60 10.45 -1.70
N ILE A 101 -12.52 10.70 -2.44
CA ILE A 101 -11.33 9.86 -2.43
C ILE A 101 -10.36 10.41 -1.40
N LEU A 102 -10.24 9.68 -0.29
CA LEU A 102 -9.41 10.14 0.83
C LEU A 102 -7.94 10.38 0.41
N PRO A 103 -7.28 11.44 0.90
CA PRO A 103 -5.86 11.67 0.73
C PRO A 103 -5.03 10.66 1.56
N TYR A 104 -5.25 9.39 1.26
CA TYR A 104 -4.66 8.25 1.93
C TYR A 104 -4.26 7.18 0.92
N LEU A 105 -3.02 6.72 1.00
CA LEU A 105 -2.53 5.61 0.19
C LEU A 105 -1.81 4.58 1.06
N ASP A 106 -2.26 3.32 0.99
CA ASP A 106 -1.49 2.20 1.51
C ASP A 106 -0.57 1.67 0.41
N MET A 107 0.73 1.90 0.60
CA MET A 107 1.79 1.64 -0.39
C MET A 107 2.88 0.75 0.22
N PRO A 108 2.69 -0.58 0.27
CA PRO A 108 3.65 -1.50 0.88
C PRO A 108 4.99 -1.52 0.14
N ILE A 109 6.06 -0.98 0.75
CA ILE A 109 7.41 -0.99 0.18
C ILE A 109 8.18 -2.29 0.47
N GLN A 110 7.81 -2.99 1.52
CA GLN A 110 8.34 -4.27 2.02
C GLN A 110 9.73 -4.17 2.67
N HIS A 111 10.67 -3.39 2.16
CA HIS A 111 12.00 -3.19 2.74
C HIS A 111 12.65 -1.90 2.24
N GLY A 112 13.67 -1.42 2.98
CA GLY A 112 14.45 -0.24 2.62
C GLY A 112 15.83 -0.55 1.99
N SER A 113 16.25 -1.82 1.87
CA SER A 113 17.51 -2.18 1.18
C SER A 113 17.21 -2.66 -0.24
N ASP A 114 17.87 -2.08 -1.25
CA ASP A 114 17.72 -2.47 -2.65
C ASP A 114 18.13 -3.93 -2.88
N LYS A 115 19.13 -4.44 -2.14
CA LYS A 115 19.55 -5.84 -2.19
C LYS A 115 18.41 -6.77 -1.74
N VAL A 116 17.77 -6.45 -0.62
CA VAL A 116 16.66 -7.24 -0.08
C VAL A 116 15.43 -7.12 -0.97
N LEU A 117 15.07 -5.92 -1.46
CA LEU A 117 13.98 -5.71 -2.42
C LEU A 117 14.16 -6.56 -3.68
N LYS A 118 15.37 -6.60 -4.23
CA LYS A 118 15.70 -7.47 -5.38
C LYS A 118 15.50 -8.96 -5.04
N SER A 119 15.91 -9.39 -3.85
CA SER A 119 15.72 -10.78 -3.38
C SER A 119 14.26 -11.11 -3.16
N MET A 120 13.44 -10.14 -2.73
CA MET A 120 12.00 -10.21 -2.61
C MET A 120 11.28 -10.21 -3.98
N ARG A 121 12.01 -10.02 -5.07
CA ARG A 121 11.47 -9.82 -6.44
C ARG A 121 10.55 -8.60 -6.53
N ARG A 122 10.91 -7.54 -5.81
CA ARG A 122 10.25 -6.24 -5.92
C ARG A 122 10.89 -5.43 -7.05
N PRO A 123 10.08 -4.77 -7.91
CA PRO A 123 10.61 -3.95 -9.00
C PRO A 123 11.12 -2.59 -8.54
N GLU A 124 10.73 -2.16 -7.33
CA GLU A 124 11.08 -0.87 -6.76
C GLU A 124 12.51 -0.89 -6.19
N SER A 125 13.14 0.30 -6.16
CA SER A 125 14.36 0.62 -5.42
C SER A 125 14.11 1.78 -4.49
N GLN A 126 15.02 2.03 -3.54
CA GLN A 126 14.97 3.22 -2.69
C GLN A 126 14.76 4.52 -3.51
N LYS A 127 15.51 4.64 -4.62
CA LYS A 127 15.41 5.81 -5.51
C LYS A 127 13.98 5.98 -6.04
N ILE A 128 13.40 4.92 -6.60
CA ILE A 128 12.04 4.94 -7.15
C ILE A 128 11.02 5.27 -6.05
N ILE A 129 11.18 4.70 -4.86
CA ILE A 129 10.27 4.96 -3.73
C ILE A 129 10.36 6.43 -3.31
N ARG A 130 11.59 7.00 -3.15
CA ARG A 130 11.77 8.42 -2.83
C ARG A 130 11.11 9.34 -3.85
N GLU A 131 11.40 9.14 -5.13
CA GLU A 131 10.83 9.92 -6.22
C GLU A 131 9.30 9.86 -6.21
N ARG A 132 8.74 8.67 -5.94
CA ARG A 132 7.30 8.47 -5.91
C ARG A 132 6.66 9.13 -4.69
N VAL A 133 7.24 8.99 -3.51
CA VAL A 133 6.74 9.63 -2.29
C VAL A 133 6.81 11.16 -2.40
N GLN A 134 7.91 11.69 -2.93
CA GLN A 134 8.03 13.13 -3.13
C GLN A 134 6.96 13.65 -4.09
N TRP A 135 6.81 13.00 -5.24
CA TRP A 135 5.77 13.37 -6.21
C TRP A 135 4.35 13.34 -5.61
N LEU A 136 4.04 12.30 -4.84
CA LEU A 136 2.75 12.17 -4.16
C LEU A 136 2.51 13.30 -3.16
N ARG A 137 3.50 13.61 -2.32
CA ARG A 137 3.39 14.69 -1.32
C ARG A 137 3.32 16.07 -1.94
N ASP A 138 4.00 16.29 -3.08
CA ASP A 138 3.93 17.55 -3.82
C ASP A 138 2.58 17.75 -4.53
N SER A 139 1.90 16.64 -4.87
CA SER A 139 0.66 16.67 -5.65
C SER A 139 -0.60 16.63 -4.82
N VAL A 140 -0.56 15.99 -3.65
CA VAL A 140 -1.75 15.78 -2.79
C VAL A 140 -1.50 16.41 -1.42
N PRO A 141 -2.18 17.53 -1.10
CA PRO A 141 -2.12 18.12 0.23
C PRO A 141 -2.60 17.14 1.31
N ASP A 142 -1.97 17.22 2.47
CA ASP A 142 -2.33 16.43 3.67
C ASP A 142 -2.34 14.90 3.46
N LEU A 143 -1.60 14.41 2.45
CA LEU A 143 -1.53 13.01 2.12
C LEU A 143 -1.01 12.17 3.30
N THR A 144 -1.77 11.18 3.68
CA THR A 144 -1.35 10.12 4.61
C THR A 144 -0.83 8.92 3.83
N LEU A 145 0.47 8.64 3.97
CA LEU A 145 1.08 7.43 3.42
C LEU A 145 1.22 6.35 4.50
N ARG A 146 0.57 5.23 4.26
CA ARG A 146 0.80 4.00 5.02
C ARG A 146 1.70 3.08 4.22
N THR A 147 2.61 2.40 4.92
CA THR A 147 3.44 1.36 4.32
C THR A 147 3.50 0.11 5.19
N THR A 148 4.05 -0.94 4.61
CA THR A 148 4.31 -2.21 5.29
C THR A 148 5.74 -2.64 4.98
N VAL A 149 6.44 -3.13 6.02
CA VAL A 149 7.79 -3.70 5.91
C VAL A 149 7.87 -5.09 6.53
N ILE A 150 8.81 -5.88 6.04
CA ILE A 150 9.12 -7.23 6.54
C ILE A 150 10.56 -7.23 7.02
N VAL A 151 10.77 -7.61 8.29
CA VAL A 151 12.09 -7.83 8.88
C VAL A 151 12.45 -9.31 8.86
N GLY A 152 13.74 -9.62 8.76
CA GLY A 152 14.22 -10.99 8.82
C GLY A 152 14.00 -11.78 7.53
N PHE A 153 13.86 -11.12 6.40
CA PHE A 153 13.84 -11.81 5.12
C PHE A 153 15.15 -12.61 4.90
N PRO A 154 15.11 -13.83 4.33
CA PRO A 154 16.32 -14.64 4.13
C PRO A 154 17.45 -13.86 3.43
N GLY A 155 18.63 -13.82 4.06
CA GLY A 155 19.80 -13.09 3.59
C GLY A 155 19.85 -11.60 3.99
N GLU A 156 18.90 -11.12 4.80
CA GLU A 156 18.95 -9.78 5.40
C GLU A 156 20.09 -9.70 6.43
N THR A 157 21.03 -8.79 6.21
CA THR A 157 22.16 -8.50 7.12
C THR A 157 21.84 -7.34 8.05
N ASP A 158 22.72 -7.08 9.05
CA ASP A 158 22.59 -5.91 9.92
C ASP A 158 22.71 -4.60 9.13
N ASP A 159 23.57 -4.56 8.11
CA ASP A 159 23.68 -3.41 7.20
C ASP A 159 22.39 -3.20 6.39
N ASP A 160 21.77 -4.27 5.90
CA ASP A 160 20.49 -4.19 5.19
C ASP A 160 19.37 -3.65 6.10
N PHE A 161 19.35 -4.13 7.36
CA PHE A 161 18.39 -3.64 8.35
C PHE A 161 18.66 -2.17 8.70
N LYS A 162 19.92 -1.80 8.91
CA LYS A 162 20.26 -0.39 9.14
C LYS A 162 19.83 0.52 7.99
N MET A 163 20.08 0.11 6.74
CA MET A 163 19.61 0.84 5.55
C MET A 163 18.09 1.02 5.56
N MET A 164 17.33 0.02 6.00
CA MET A 164 15.89 0.13 6.12
C MET A 164 15.49 1.14 7.20
N MET A 165 16.13 1.11 8.36
CA MET A 165 15.85 2.07 9.45
C MET A 165 16.14 3.50 9.02
N ASP A 166 17.33 3.74 8.45
CA ASP A 166 17.72 5.06 7.92
C ASP A 166 16.71 5.54 6.84
N PHE A 167 16.23 4.65 6.00
CA PHE A 167 15.24 4.96 4.96
C PHE A 167 13.86 5.27 5.53
N LEU A 168 13.39 4.53 6.54
CA LEU A 168 12.12 4.79 7.21
C LEU A 168 12.13 6.14 7.95
N GLU A 169 13.25 6.46 8.61
CA GLU A 169 13.44 7.75 9.26
C GLU A 169 13.45 8.91 8.25
N GLU A 170 14.18 8.76 7.14
CA GLU A 170 14.24 9.76 6.05
C GLU A 170 12.86 10.03 5.44
N ILE A 171 12.15 8.97 5.04
CA ILE A 171 10.85 9.10 4.38
C ILE A 171 9.77 9.53 5.35
N ALA A 172 9.86 9.08 6.60
CA ALA A 172 8.90 9.40 7.65
C ALA A 172 7.44 9.16 7.20
N PHE A 173 7.09 7.90 6.93
CA PHE A 173 5.70 7.54 6.63
C PHE A 173 4.79 7.85 7.82
N GLU A 174 3.54 8.24 7.52
CA GLU A 174 2.54 8.53 8.55
C GLU A 174 2.18 7.28 9.35
N ARG A 175 2.17 6.12 8.69
CA ARG A 175 1.89 4.82 9.31
C ARG A 175 2.79 3.75 8.71
N VAL A 176 3.39 2.91 9.56
CA VAL A 176 4.14 1.71 9.16
C VAL A 176 3.58 0.49 9.89
N GLY A 177 3.25 -0.55 9.14
CA GLY A 177 3.05 -1.89 9.69
C GLY A 177 4.33 -2.72 9.53
N GLY A 178 4.83 -3.30 10.62
CA GLY A 178 5.98 -4.17 10.59
C GLY A 178 5.56 -5.64 10.76
N PHE A 179 6.21 -6.55 10.04
CA PHE A 179 6.01 -7.99 10.16
C PHE A 179 7.35 -8.72 10.17
N MET A 180 7.44 -9.76 10.97
CA MET A 180 8.54 -10.73 10.83
C MET A 180 8.29 -11.59 9.58
N TYR A 181 9.34 -11.94 8.85
CA TYR A 181 9.24 -12.89 7.77
C TYR A 181 8.68 -14.23 8.28
N SER A 182 7.62 -14.71 7.65
CA SER A 182 7.05 -16.04 7.87
C SER A 182 7.44 -16.96 6.72
N LEU A 183 7.83 -18.19 7.06
CA LEU A 183 8.15 -19.19 6.06
C LEU A 183 6.85 -19.77 5.53
N GLU A 184 6.59 -19.54 4.24
CA GLU A 184 5.39 -20.05 3.55
C GLU A 184 5.81 -21.10 2.52
N ASP A 185 5.33 -22.30 2.68
CA ASP A 185 5.64 -23.41 1.78
C ASP A 185 5.26 -23.10 0.33
N GLY A 186 6.08 -23.56 -0.60
CA GLY A 186 5.87 -23.34 -2.04
C GLY A 186 6.29 -21.94 -2.54
N THR A 187 6.72 -21.05 -1.65
CA THR A 187 7.29 -19.76 -2.06
C THR A 187 8.78 -19.87 -2.40
N VAL A 188 9.25 -18.93 -3.22
CA VAL A 188 10.70 -18.89 -3.58
C VAL A 188 11.54 -18.63 -2.35
N ALA A 189 11.08 -17.77 -1.44
CA ALA A 189 11.78 -17.41 -0.23
C ALA A 189 11.94 -18.59 0.74
N ALA A 190 11.03 -19.56 0.75
CA ALA A 190 11.13 -20.76 1.57
C ALA A 190 12.37 -21.60 1.28
N GLY A 191 12.84 -21.60 0.02
CA GLY A 191 14.05 -22.30 -0.43
C GLY A 191 15.35 -21.50 -0.28
N MET A 192 15.30 -20.25 0.20
CA MET A 192 16.50 -19.42 0.35
C MET A 192 17.29 -19.80 1.59
N SER A 193 18.62 -19.66 1.52
CA SER A 193 19.56 -19.74 2.65
C SER A 193 19.65 -18.40 3.40
N GLY A 194 20.33 -18.41 4.56
CA GLY A 194 20.56 -17.19 5.33
C GLY A 194 19.33 -16.77 6.14
N ARG A 195 18.63 -17.73 6.73
CA ARG A 195 17.52 -17.47 7.65
C ARG A 195 17.97 -16.64 8.84
N VAL A 196 17.27 -15.59 9.13
CA VAL A 196 17.47 -14.74 10.31
C VAL A 196 16.83 -15.43 11.52
N PRO A 197 17.51 -15.54 12.67
CA PRO A 197 16.92 -16.08 13.89
C PRO A 197 15.67 -15.31 14.34
N GLU A 198 14.67 -16.01 14.85
CA GLU A 198 13.42 -15.38 15.28
C GLU A 198 13.62 -14.31 16.37
N SER A 199 14.56 -14.54 17.31
CA SER A 199 14.89 -13.54 18.33
C SER A 199 15.40 -12.23 17.73
N LEU A 200 16.24 -12.31 16.69
CA LEU A 200 16.73 -11.14 15.98
C LEU A 200 15.64 -10.46 15.14
N MET A 201 14.76 -11.25 14.53
CA MET A 201 13.59 -10.69 13.81
C MET A 201 12.70 -9.90 14.76
N ARG A 202 12.45 -10.43 15.97
CA ARG A 202 11.65 -9.76 17.01
C ARG A 202 12.28 -8.43 17.45
N GLU A 203 13.59 -8.46 17.72
CA GLU A 203 14.34 -7.26 18.09
C GLU A 203 14.27 -6.19 16.99
N ARG A 204 14.47 -6.59 15.72
CA ARG A 204 14.37 -5.68 14.57
C ARG A 204 12.95 -5.11 14.40
N LEU A 205 11.93 -5.94 14.61
CA LEU A 205 10.56 -5.48 14.56
C LEU A 205 10.26 -4.45 15.66
N GLU A 206 10.72 -4.69 16.89
CA GLU A 206 10.58 -3.75 17.99
C GLU A 206 11.22 -2.40 17.66
N GLN A 207 12.45 -2.40 17.10
CA GLN A 207 13.14 -1.17 16.68
C GLN A 207 12.36 -0.41 15.58
N VAL A 208 11.81 -1.11 14.59
CA VAL A 208 10.95 -0.48 13.56
C VAL A 208 9.72 0.17 14.18
N MET A 209 9.07 -0.53 15.12
CA MET A 209 7.84 -0.03 15.74
C MET A 209 8.11 1.12 16.71
N ASP A 210 9.25 1.15 17.36
CA ASP A 210 9.68 2.26 18.22
C ASP A 210 9.96 3.51 17.37
N LEU A 211 10.75 3.40 16.31
CA LEU A 211 10.96 4.50 15.35
C LEU A 211 9.62 5.05 14.81
N GLN A 212 8.72 4.15 14.42
CA GLN A 212 7.42 4.57 13.89
C GLN A 212 6.56 5.26 14.95
N ARG A 213 6.64 4.85 16.20
CA ARG A 213 5.92 5.52 17.31
C ARG A 213 6.36 6.97 17.44
N ASP A 214 7.68 7.20 17.38
CA ASP A 214 8.25 8.55 17.48
C ASP A 214 7.85 9.41 16.27
N ILE A 215 7.96 8.88 15.06
CA ILE A 215 7.53 9.57 13.83
C ILE A 215 6.03 9.91 13.91
N SER A 216 5.18 8.95 14.31
CA SER A 216 3.74 9.18 14.44
C SER A 216 3.41 10.21 15.51
N ALA A 217 4.10 10.19 16.65
CA ALA A 217 3.91 11.18 17.70
C ALA A 217 4.25 12.61 17.22
N GLN A 218 5.38 12.78 16.51
CA GLN A 218 5.77 14.07 15.94
C GLN A 218 4.77 14.58 14.91
N LYS A 219 4.27 13.72 14.03
CA LYS A 219 3.28 14.10 13.01
C LYS A 219 1.92 14.41 13.63
N ASN A 220 1.45 13.60 14.56
CA ASN A 220 0.18 13.85 15.25
C ASN A 220 0.21 15.13 16.10
N ALA A 221 1.35 15.48 16.68
CA ALA A 221 1.50 16.74 17.43
C ALA A 221 1.22 17.99 16.56
N ARG A 222 1.47 17.92 15.24
CA ARG A 222 1.18 19.00 14.30
C ARG A 222 -0.32 19.17 14.02
N LEU A 223 -1.12 18.14 14.30
CA LEU A 223 -2.58 18.15 14.10
C LEU A 223 -3.34 18.66 15.33
N VAL A 224 -2.66 18.85 16.46
CA VAL A 224 -3.30 19.37 17.69
C VAL A 224 -3.87 20.77 17.45
N GLY A 225 -5.17 20.93 17.70
CA GLY A 225 -5.90 22.18 17.47
C GLY A 225 -6.53 22.30 16.08
N SER A 226 -6.28 21.37 15.15
CA SER A 226 -7.00 21.29 13.88
C SER A 226 -8.40 20.66 14.07
N ARG A 227 -9.32 20.96 13.15
CA ARG A 227 -10.61 20.26 13.04
C ARG A 227 -10.48 19.19 11.97
N MET A 228 -10.99 18.01 12.27
CA MET A 228 -10.98 16.86 11.35
C MET A 228 -12.34 16.18 11.40
N GLU A 229 -12.79 15.67 10.28
CA GLU A 229 -13.91 14.73 10.23
C GLU A 229 -13.44 13.35 10.65
N ALA A 230 -14.28 12.63 11.35
CA ALA A 230 -13.99 11.27 11.80
C ALA A 230 -15.23 10.39 11.66
N LEU A 231 -15.02 9.20 11.12
CA LEU A 231 -16.02 8.13 11.17
C LEU A 231 -15.84 7.40 12.49
N VAL A 232 -16.94 7.27 13.23
CA VAL A 232 -16.96 6.52 14.49
C VAL A 232 -17.42 5.10 14.18
N ASP A 233 -16.54 4.13 14.38
CA ASP A 233 -16.89 2.72 14.39
C ASP A 233 -17.42 2.33 15.76
N GLU A 234 -18.50 1.54 15.79
CA GLU A 234 -19.09 0.99 17.03
C GLU A 234 -18.29 -0.22 17.53
#